data_862bf4405707eb7423e39d826328f197
#
_entry.id   862bf4405707eb7423e39d826328f197
#
_cell.length_a   1.000
_cell.length_b   1.000
_cell.length_c   1.000
_cell.angle_alpha   90.00
_cell.angle_beta   90.00
_cell.angle_gamma   90.00
#
_symmetry.space_group_name_H-M   'P 1'
#
loop_
_entity.id
_entity.type
_entity.pdbx_description
1 polymer ?
#
loop_
_entity_poly.entity_id
_entity_poly.type
_entity_poly.pdbx_seq_one_letter_code
_entity_poly.pdbx_strand_id
1 'polypeptide(L)'
;MKTHLYRQISERGPRKSWGKWRNLGFTLIELMIVMTIIAILIGIAAIRYDKVVQHSKEAVLKTDLRTMRDAIDNYTLDKQAAPQSIDDLQQAGYLRSVPIDPMTSTKDWVPQFDSVVLSPDQTTTGIVDVHSNSPRVSPFDSTPYNEW
;
A
#
# COMPACT_ATOMS: atom_id res chain seq x y z
N MET A 1 68.12 43.99 -53.22
CA MET A 1 68.26 42.62 -53.66
C MET A 1 68.52 41.76 -52.46
N LYS A 2 67.49 41.29 -51.74
CA LYS A 2 67.61 40.25 -50.73
C LYS A 2 66.24 39.55 -50.67
N THR A 3 66.20 38.35 -51.17
CA THR A 3 65.06 37.41 -51.17
C THR A 3 64.89 36.83 -49.78
N HIS A 4 63.78 37.11 -49.15
CA HIS A 4 63.40 36.46 -47.90
C HIS A 4 62.48 35.22 -48.17
N LEU A 5 63.06 34.05 -47.95
CA LEU A 5 62.38 32.75 -47.92
C LEU A 5 61.62 32.66 -46.61
N TYR A 6 60.30 32.71 -46.70
CA TYR A 6 59.44 32.35 -45.60
C TYR A 6 59.29 30.83 -45.54
N ARG A 7 59.87 30.23 -44.52
CA ARG A 7 59.77 28.79 -44.18
C ARG A 7 58.45 28.56 -43.50
N GLN A 8 57.55 27.98 -44.19
CA GLN A 8 56.28 27.47 -43.64
C GLN A 8 56.56 26.30 -42.65
N ILE A 9 56.47 26.58 -41.37
CA ILE A 9 56.51 25.55 -40.33
C ILE A 9 55.09 24.97 -40.20
N SER A 10 54.91 23.79 -40.77
CA SER A 10 53.67 23.01 -40.59
C SER A 10 53.60 22.46 -39.16
N GLU A 11 52.93 23.16 -38.30
CA GLU A 11 52.57 22.60 -36.94
C GLU A 11 51.52 21.51 -37.08
N ARG A 12 52.00 20.28 -37.10
CA ARG A 12 51.10 19.14 -36.89
C ARG A 12 50.82 19.03 -35.40
N GLY A 13 49.65 19.56 -34.97
CA GLY A 13 49.13 19.36 -33.63
C GLY A 13 48.92 17.86 -33.30
N PRO A 14 49.03 17.48 -32.02
CA PRO A 14 48.92 16.10 -31.62
C PRO A 14 47.50 15.55 -31.93
N ARG A 15 47.44 14.54 -32.79
CA ARG A 15 46.21 13.81 -33.03
C ARG A 15 45.82 13.11 -31.71
N LYS A 16 44.81 13.65 -31.03
CA LYS A 16 44.14 12.95 -29.93
C LYS A 16 43.61 11.62 -30.47
N SER A 17 44.31 10.55 -30.15
CA SER A 17 43.78 9.21 -30.35
C SER A 17 42.62 9.01 -29.37
N TRP A 18 41.39 9.13 -29.86
CA TRP A 18 40.20 8.70 -29.12
C TRP A 18 40.35 7.20 -28.93
N GLY A 19 40.58 6.81 -27.67
CA GLY A 19 40.73 5.41 -27.32
C GLY A 19 39.47 4.63 -27.83
N LYS A 20 39.72 3.63 -28.67
CA LYS A 20 38.73 2.67 -29.07
C LYS A 20 38.19 2.04 -27.78
N TRP A 21 36.97 2.43 -27.39
CA TRP A 21 36.23 1.70 -26.38
C TRP A 21 36.08 0.27 -26.92
N ARG A 22 36.85 -0.64 -26.37
CA ARG A 22 36.74 -2.06 -26.69
C ARG A 22 35.37 -2.44 -26.20
N ASN A 23 34.43 -2.69 -27.12
CA ASN A 23 33.15 -3.32 -26.82
C ASN A 23 33.49 -4.73 -26.32
N LEU A 24 33.63 -4.85 -25.01
CA LEU A 24 33.74 -6.12 -24.30
C LEU A 24 32.34 -6.72 -24.35
N GLY A 25 32.08 -7.56 -25.33
CA GLY A 25 30.85 -8.35 -25.38
C GLY A 25 30.80 -9.28 -24.19
N PHE A 26 29.61 -9.43 -23.60
CA PHE A 26 29.37 -10.40 -22.54
C PHE A 26 29.63 -11.83 -23.03
N THR A 27 30.23 -12.65 -22.20
CA THR A 27 30.38 -14.08 -22.48
C THR A 27 29.05 -14.79 -22.23
N LEU A 28 28.82 -15.90 -22.96
CA LEU A 28 27.62 -16.70 -22.77
C LEU A 28 27.51 -17.23 -21.33
N ILE A 29 28.66 -17.60 -20.73
CA ILE A 29 28.71 -18.07 -19.34
C ILE A 29 28.34 -16.97 -18.32
N GLU A 30 28.75 -15.72 -18.57
CA GLU A 30 28.40 -14.58 -17.72
C GLU A 30 26.90 -14.31 -17.73
N LEU A 31 26.26 -14.39 -18.92
CA LEU A 31 24.81 -14.28 -19.03
C LEU A 31 24.10 -15.41 -18.27
N MET A 32 24.57 -16.66 -18.38
CA MET A 32 23.99 -17.79 -17.66
C MET A 32 24.09 -17.62 -16.15
N ILE A 33 25.22 -17.16 -15.62
CA ILE A 33 25.41 -16.92 -14.19
C ILE A 33 24.46 -15.81 -13.71
N VAL A 34 24.36 -14.70 -14.44
CA VAL A 34 23.46 -13.58 -14.10
C VAL A 34 22.00 -14.03 -14.05
N MET A 35 21.55 -14.76 -15.10
CA MET A 35 20.19 -15.28 -15.13
C MET A 35 19.90 -16.26 -14.00
N THR A 36 20.86 -17.09 -13.62
CA THR A 36 20.73 -18.00 -12.49
C THR A 36 20.57 -17.26 -11.16
N ILE A 37 21.39 -16.22 -10.92
CA ILE A 37 21.30 -15.40 -9.71
C ILE A 37 19.95 -14.69 -9.64
N ILE A 38 19.48 -14.09 -10.75
CA ILE A 38 18.17 -13.42 -10.82
C ILE A 38 17.05 -14.41 -10.51
N ALA A 39 17.09 -15.61 -11.09
CA ALA A 39 16.07 -16.63 -10.85
C ALA A 39 15.99 -17.05 -9.37
N ILE A 40 17.13 -17.20 -8.70
CA ILE A 40 17.19 -17.50 -7.26
C ILE A 40 16.62 -16.35 -6.44
N LEU A 41 16.98 -15.10 -6.73
CA LEU A 41 16.49 -13.92 -6.02
C LEU A 41 14.97 -13.75 -6.17
N ILE A 42 14.44 -13.94 -7.38
CA ILE A 42 12.99 -13.88 -7.64
C ILE A 42 12.28 -14.99 -6.85
N GLY A 43 12.82 -16.20 -6.83
CA GLY A 43 12.24 -17.32 -6.08
C GLY A 43 12.11 -17.05 -4.58
N ILE A 44 13.11 -16.42 -3.97
CA ILE A 44 13.08 -16.05 -2.55
C ILE A 44 12.11 -14.87 -2.30
N ALA A 45 12.08 -13.88 -3.20
CA ALA A 45 11.24 -12.70 -3.07
C ALA A 45 9.74 -13.05 -3.16
N ALA A 46 9.37 -13.96 -4.06
CA ALA A 46 7.97 -14.34 -4.29
C ALA A 46 7.30 -14.90 -3.02
N ILE A 47 8.00 -15.77 -2.26
CA ILE A 47 7.45 -16.38 -1.04
C ILE A 47 7.17 -15.34 0.06
N ARG A 48 7.96 -14.27 0.12
CA ARG A 48 7.82 -13.21 1.12
C ARG A 48 6.74 -12.20 0.78
N TYR A 49 6.47 -12.01 -0.51
CA TYR A 49 5.57 -10.98 -1.00
C TYR A 49 4.14 -11.15 -0.48
N ASP A 50 3.59 -12.36 -0.55
CA ASP A 50 2.21 -12.63 -0.13
C ASP A 50 1.98 -12.33 1.36
N LYS A 51 2.95 -12.66 2.22
CA LYS A 51 2.86 -12.37 3.66
C LYS A 51 2.87 -10.87 3.95
N VAL A 52 3.72 -10.11 3.26
CA VAL A 52 3.81 -8.66 3.42
C VAL A 52 2.52 -7.98 2.97
N VAL A 53 1.97 -8.40 1.82
CA VAL A 53 0.69 -7.88 1.31
C VAL A 53 -0.45 -8.20 2.27
N GLN A 54 -0.50 -9.42 2.80
CA GLN A 54 -1.53 -9.81 3.77
C GLN A 54 -1.44 -8.98 5.06
N HIS A 55 -0.25 -8.81 5.62
CA HIS A 55 -0.03 -7.97 6.80
C HIS A 55 -0.45 -6.51 6.56
N SER A 56 -0.15 -5.97 5.36
CA SER A 56 -0.59 -4.63 4.98
C SER A 56 -2.12 -4.50 4.93
N LYS A 57 -2.81 -5.49 4.35
CA LYS A 57 -4.27 -5.53 4.31
C LYS A 57 -4.88 -5.59 5.71
N GLU A 58 -4.30 -6.36 6.63
CA GLU A 58 -4.75 -6.44 8.02
C GLU A 58 -4.58 -5.12 8.76
N ALA A 59 -3.47 -4.42 8.54
CA ALA A 59 -3.25 -3.10 9.12
C ALA A 59 -4.28 -2.08 8.62
N VAL A 60 -4.62 -2.11 7.33
CA VAL A 60 -5.68 -1.27 6.75
C VAL A 60 -7.02 -1.62 7.38
N LEU A 61 -7.38 -2.91 7.44
CA LEU A 61 -8.64 -3.37 8.06
C LEU A 61 -8.79 -2.87 9.49
N LYS A 62 -7.74 -3.02 10.32
CA LYS A 62 -7.75 -2.53 11.72
C LYS A 62 -7.95 -1.00 11.80
N THR A 63 -7.35 -0.27 10.88
CA THR A 63 -7.51 1.19 10.80
C THR A 63 -8.91 1.59 10.38
N ASP A 64 -9.48 0.91 9.38
CA ASP A 64 -10.82 1.19 8.88
C ASP A 64 -11.88 0.86 9.94
N LEU A 65 -11.79 -0.30 10.60
CA LEU A 65 -12.66 -0.67 11.71
C LEU A 65 -12.62 0.37 12.84
N ARG A 66 -11.42 0.78 13.25
CA ARG A 66 -11.26 1.82 14.27
C ARG A 66 -11.90 3.14 13.85
N THR A 67 -11.66 3.58 12.62
CA THR A 67 -12.25 4.82 12.11
C THR A 67 -13.77 4.79 12.09
N MET A 68 -14.36 3.64 11.72
CA MET A 68 -15.80 3.46 11.71
C MET A 68 -16.39 3.41 13.13
N ARG A 69 -15.73 2.73 14.08
CA ARG A 69 -16.11 2.69 15.49
C ARG A 69 -16.05 4.08 16.12
N ASP A 70 -14.96 4.81 15.91
CA ASP A 70 -14.83 6.21 16.36
C ASP A 70 -15.95 7.10 15.79
N ALA A 71 -16.37 6.87 14.54
CA ALA A 71 -17.47 7.62 13.92
C ALA A 71 -18.84 7.25 14.52
N ILE A 72 -19.07 5.97 14.85
CA ILE A 72 -20.29 5.49 15.54
C ILE A 72 -20.39 6.14 16.92
N ASP A 73 -19.30 6.14 17.68
CA ASP A 73 -19.23 6.73 19.02
C ASP A 73 -19.50 8.24 18.98
N ASN A 74 -18.83 8.97 18.08
CA ASN A 74 -19.05 10.41 17.92
C ASN A 74 -20.47 10.75 17.50
N TYR A 75 -21.04 10.00 16.54
CA TYR A 75 -22.44 10.17 16.13
C TYR A 75 -23.37 9.97 17.32
N THR A 76 -23.18 8.90 18.09
CA THR A 76 -24.03 8.55 19.23
C THR A 76 -23.97 9.61 20.33
N LEU A 77 -22.77 10.15 20.61
CA LEU A 77 -22.58 11.20 21.60
C LEU A 77 -23.25 12.52 21.16
N ASP A 78 -23.08 12.93 19.92
CA ASP A 78 -23.57 14.20 19.42
C ASP A 78 -25.08 14.19 19.14
N LYS A 79 -25.59 13.09 18.60
CA LYS A 79 -27.02 12.95 18.25
C LYS A 79 -27.87 12.44 19.39
N GLN A 80 -27.27 11.97 20.47
CA GLN A 80 -27.97 11.30 21.58
C GLN A 80 -28.87 10.14 21.07
N ALA A 81 -28.41 9.47 20.01
CA ALA A 81 -29.07 8.36 19.37
C ALA A 81 -28.06 7.53 18.58
N ALA A 82 -28.11 6.21 18.67
CA ALA A 82 -27.25 5.35 17.87
C ALA A 82 -27.67 5.36 16.37
N PRO A 83 -26.70 5.30 15.44
CA PRO A 83 -27.00 5.28 14.00
C PRO A 83 -27.78 4.02 13.62
N GLN A 84 -28.68 4.13 12.65
CA GLN A 84 -29.49 3.00 12.16
C GLN A 84 -28.85 2.31 10.95
N SER A 85 -27.98 3.03 10.25
CA SER A 85 -27.21 2.51 9.12
C SER A 85 -25.78 3.09 9.11
N ILE A 86 -24.85 2.41 8.44
CA ILE A 86 -23.50 2.92 8.24
C ILE A 86 -23.53 4.19 7.35
N ASP A 87 -24.51 4.27 6.44
CA ASP A 87 -24.69 5.43 5.57
C ASP A 87 -25.10 6.69 6.35
N ASP A 88 -25.75 6.56 7.51
CA ASP A 88 -26.10 7.69 8.37
C ASP A 88 -24.84 8.44 8.84
N LEU A 89 -23.75 7.71 9.09
CA LEU A 89 -22.47 8.29 9.48
C LEU A 89 -21.86 9.15 8.37
N GLN A 90 -22.02 8.72 7.12
CA GLN A 90 -21.56 9.50 5.97
C GLN A 90 -22.46 10.72 5.72
N GLN A 91 -23.77 10.56 5.79
CA GLN A 91 -24.73 11.64 5.58
C GLN A 91 -24.62 12.73 6.66
N ALA A 92 -24.36 12.33 7.90
CA ALA A 92 -24.15 13.25 9.02
C ALA A 92 -22.74 13.85 9.08
N GLY A 93 -21.81 13.41 8.19
CA GLY A 93 -20.46 13.97 8.07
C GLY A 93 -19.42 13.42 9.04
N TYR A 94 -19.73 12.36 9.80
CA TYR A 94 -18.76 11.67 10.69
C TYR A 94 -17.80 10.76 9.92
N LEU A 95 -18.24 10.26 8.77
CA LEU A 95 -17.40 9.58 7.80
C LEU A 95 -17.39 10.33 6.48
N ARG A 96 -16.23 10.53 5.88
CA ARG A 96 -16.11 11.08 4.55
C ARG A 96 -16.69 10.16 3.47
N SER A 97 -16.45 8.87 3.64
CA SER A 97 -16.99 7.78 2.82
C SER A 97 -16.85 6.48 3.57
N VAL A 98 -17.78 5.56 3.35
CA VAL A 98 -17.64 4.19 3.85
C VAL A 98 -16.45 3.53 3.18
N PRO A 99 -15.44 3.05 3.95
CA PRO A 99 -14.26 2.41 3.38
C PRO A 99 -14.59 1.08 2.70
N ILE A 100 -13.68 0.62 1.85
CA ILE A 100 -13.77 -0.70 1.22
C ILE A 100 -13.02 -1.69 2.09
N ASP A 101 -13.66 -2.78 2.50
CA ASP A 101 -13.01 -3.86 3.24
C ASP A 101 -11.88 -4.48 2.39
N PRO A 102 -10.61 -4.43 2.84
CA PRO A 102 -9.48 -4.98 2.10
C PRO A 102 -9.50 -6.51 1.99
N MET A 103 -10.34 -7.20 2.79
CA MET A 103 -10.46 -8.66 2.78
C MET A 103 -11.51 -9.17 1.79
N THR A 104 -12.62 -8.45 1.62
CA THR A 104 -13.71 -8.80 0.69
C THR A 104 -13.63 -7.99 -0.60
N SER A 105 -12.91 -6.84 -0.58
CA SER A 105 -12.83 -5.85 -1.67
C SER A 105 -14.18 -5.19 -1.98
N THR A 106 -15.10 -5.20 -1.03
CA THR A 106 -16.44 -4.62 -1.12
C THR A 106 -16.74 -3.77 0.12
N LYS A 107 -17.89 -3.08 0.14
CA LYS A 107 -18.35 -2.30 1.30
C LYS A 107 -19.41 -3.08 2.11
N ASP A 108 -19.18 -4.36 2.28
CA ASP A 108 -20.09 -5.31 2.90
C ASP A 108 -19.83 -5.49 4.40
N TRP A 109 -19.66 -4.38 5.09
CA TRP A 109 -19.48 -4.37 6.54
C TRP A 109 -20.71 -4.95 7.27
N VAL A 110 -20.47 -5.69 8.33
CA VAL A 110 -21.52 -6.30 9.17
C VAL A 110 -21.72 -5.43 10.40
N PRO A 111 -22.84 -4.66 10.46
CA PRO A 111 -23.14 -3.86 11.65
C PRO A 111 -23.68 -4.75 12.76
N GLN A 112 -23.25 -4.47 13.99
CA GLN A 112 -23.78 -5.06 15.20
C GLN A 112 -24.74 -4.08 15.86
N PHE A 113 -25.97 -4.50 16.09
CA PHE A 113 -27.00 -3.70 16.76
C PHE A 113 -27.10 -4.06 18.23
N ASP A 114 -27.20 -3.04 19.07
CA ASP A 114 -27.47 -3.20 20.49
C ASP A 114 -28.17 -1.96 21.06
N SER A 115 -28.53 -2.03 22.32
CA SER A 115 -29.12 -0.93 23.09
C SER A 115 -28.01 -0.12 23.75
N VAL A 116 -27.99 1.20 23.50
CA VAL A 116 -27.07 2.14 24.12
C VAL A 116 -27.79 2.94 25.18
N VAL A 117 -27.31 2.89 26.41
CA VAL A 117 -27.81 3.70 27.54
C VAL A 117 -27.06 5.04 27.53
N LEU A 118 -27.74 6.12 27.16
CA LEU A 118 -27.17 7.46 27.09
C LEU A 118 -27.28 8.19 28.42
N SER A 119 -28.38 7.94 29.16
CA SER A 119 -28.60 8.42 30.52
C SER A 119 -29.54 7.42 31.27
N PRO A 120 -29.72 7.54 32.61
CA PRO A 120 -30.55 6.61 33.37
C PRO A 120 -31.94 6.42 32.83
N ASP A 121 -32.49 7.43 32.16
CA ASP A 121 -33.85 7.45 31.62
C ASP A 121 -33.93 7.39 30.08
N GLN A 122 -32.77 7.26 29.42
CA GLN A 122 -32.67 7.34 27.94
C GLN A 122 -31.87 6.18 27.37
N THR A 123 -32.55 5.30 26.65
CA THR A 123 -31.97 4.17 25.92
C THR A 123 -32.33 4.31 24.44
N THR A 124 -31.33 4.12 23.57
CA THR A 124 -31.51 4.07 22.12
C THR A 124 -31.04 2.73 21.59
N THR A 125 -31.60 2.24 20.50
CA THR A 125 -31.15 1.03 19.81
C THR A 125 -30.59 1.42 18.45
N GLY A 126 -29.46 0.85 18.09
CA GLY A 126 -28.82 1.09 16.79
C GLY A 126 -27.49 0.36 16.67
N ILE A 127 -26.67 0.79 15.72
CA ILE A 127 -25.36 0.20 15.48
C ILE A 127 -24.40 0.65 16.58
N VAL A 128 -23.77 -0.32 17.24
CA VAL A 128 -22.80 -0.13 18.31
C VAL A 128 -21.39 -0.56 17.89
N ASP A 129 -21.31 -1.49 16.93
CA ASP A 129 -20.04 -2.01 16.43
C ASP A 129 -20.16 -2.41 14.97
N VAL A 130 -19.02 -2.65 14.34
CA VAL A 130 -18.93 -3.08 12.94
C VAL A 130 -17.78 -4.07 12.78
N HIS A 131 -18.02 -5.10 11.96
CA HIS A 131 -17.04 -6.15 11.67
C HIS A 131 -16.88 -6.35 10.16
N SER A 132 -15.75 -6.98 9.78
CA SER A 132 -15.57 -7.45 8.40
C SER A 132 -16.52 -8.61 8.09
N ASN A 133 -17.00 -8.69 6.85
CA ASN A 133 -17.79 -9.85 6.40
C ASN A 133 -16.93 -11.06 5.96
N SER A 134 -15.61 -10.99 6.14
CA SER A 134 -14.69 -12.04 5.72
C SER A 134 -14.56 -13.14 6.77
N PRO A 135 -14.97 -14.41 6.47
CA PRO A 135 -14.79 -15.53 7.38
C PRO A 135 -13.36 -16.08 7.40
N ARG A 136 -12.43 -15.50 6.62
CA ARG A 136 -11.03 -15.95 6.56
C ARG A 136 -10.33 -15.69 7.88
N VAL A 137 -9.39 -16.59 8.22
CA VAL A 137 -8.59 -16.51 9.45
C VAL A 137 -7.29 -15.76 9.16
N SER A 138 -6.90 -14.86 10.06
CA SER A 138 -5.60 -14.19 10.02
C SER A 138 -4.46 -15.21 10.20
N PRO A 139 -3.47 -15.22 9.31
CA PRO A 139 -2.28 -16.06 9.48
C PRO A 139 -1.35 -15.58 10.60
N PHE A 140 -1.58 -14.39 11.17
CA PHE A 140 -0.76 -13.78 12.22
C PHE A 140 -1.43 -13.87 13.59
N ASP A 141 -2.72 -13.53 13.68
CA ASP A 141 -3.47 -13.48 14.93
C ASP A 141 -4.30 -14.76 15.18
N SER A 142 -4.42 -15.63 14.16
CA SER A 142 -5.18 -16.89 14.21
C SER A 142 -6.67 -16.71 14.56
N THR A 143 -7.20 -15.50 14.39
CA THR A 143 -8.62 -15.15 14.59
C THR A 143 -9.28 -14.87 13.24
N PRO A 144 -10.56 -15.21 13.05
CA PRO A 144 -11.28 -14.86 11.84
C PRO A 144 -11.55 -13.35 11.78
N TYR A 145 -11.51 -12.75 10.55
CA TYR A 145 -11.68 -11.31 10.40
C TYR A 145 -13.08 -10.80 10.75
N ASN A 146 -14.09 -11.65 10.70
CA ASN A 146 -15.45 -11.32 11.13
C ASN A 146 -15.65 -11.24 12.65
N GLU A 147 -14.59 -11.50 13.41
CA GLU A 147 -14.54 -11.30 14.87
C GLU A 147 -13.69 -10.09 15.30
N TRP A 148 -13.15 -9.37 14.33
CA TRP A 148 -12.28 -8.22 14.60
C TRP A 148 -13.07 -6.95 14.87
#